data_2fd4ff2b87a947ed21444ec8a9aaa44f
#
_entry.id   2fd4ff2b87a947ed21444ec8a9aaa44f
#
_cell.length_a   1.000
_cell.length_b   1.000
_cell.length_c   1.000
_cell.angle_alpha   90.00
_cell.angle_beta   90.00
_cell.angle_gamma   90.00
#
_symmetry.space_group_name_H-M   'P 1'
#
loop_
_entity.id
_entity.type
_entity.pdbx_description
1 polymer ?
#
loop_
_entity_poly.entity_id
_entity_poly.type
_entity_poly.pdbx_seq_one_letter_code
_entity_poly.pdbx_strand_id
1 'polypeptide(L)'
;MQNKGFHDNLDSPLYIETGANSAFWFAVDAELLFAAEGILGSETHSIYTNIFGSENISYYRDKYRFACELKDICTNSGYEHSVFMFLHGFNVREFSLNAYRGFIACQENRQGKLLGIPDSDTVEEFEKLKVFNNYLETIAYFSNVDKYIDEIFSLAEELRTEPFYEALDKYKESILSMEKAMTQVLANTAPMDYSDQLMRKDIKRRGPYSFFTFSPSVFAYRTIRFMKEEQFLFATLRDALYDNAYILTALKAITDDTRFKIIALLKERKTMQSVDIAAEIGITPPTVSHHMKILKAARLVLEENEGNSKYYHIPKDLANTLAEMIRVFLS
;
A
#
# COMPACT_ATOMS: atom_id res chain seq x y z
N MET A 1 35.25 10.43 11.82
CA MET A 1 34.06 10.97 11.18
C MET A 1 32.98 9.90 11.38
N GLN A 2 32.02 10.12 12.26
CA GLN A 2 30.84 9.25 12.38
C GLN A 2 30.14 9.30 11.03
N ASN A 3 29.91 8.12 10.42
CA ASN A 3 29.09 8.04 9.22
C ASN A 3 27.69 8.53 9.62
N LYS A 4 27.31 9.74 9.21
CA LYS A 4 25.94 10.18 9.35
C LYS A 4 25.06 9.25 8.53
N GLY A 5 24.02 8.72 9.14
CA GLY A 5 23.02 7.89 8.47
C GLY A 5 22.32 8.64 7.33
N PHE A 6 21.66 7.92 6.44
CA PHE A 6 20.88 8.53 5.36
C PHE A 6 19.80 9.47 5.92
N HIS A 7 19.14 9.04 6.98
CA HIS A 7 18.11 9.81 7.67
C HIS A 7 18.63 11.12 8.29
N ASP A 8 19.89 11.20 8.71
CA ASP A 8 20.51 12.44 9.24
C ASP A 8 20.59 13.56 8.19
N ASN A 9 20.44 13.23 6.91
CA ASN A 9 20.42 14.18 5.81
C ASN A 9 19.01 14.55 5.37
N LEU A 10 17.97 13.98 5.99
CA LEU A 10 16.56 14.16 5.66
C LEU A 10 15.79 14.85 6.79
N ASP A 11 16.36 15.93 7.34
CA ASP A 11 15.67 16.83 8.29
C ASP A 11 14.38 17.44 7.68
N SER A 12 14.31 17.45 6.34
CA SER A 12 13.16 17.89 5.57
C SER A 12 12.77 16.82 4.54
N PRO A 13 11.50 16.76 4.13
CA PRO A 13 11.06 15.84 3.08
C PRO A 13 11.85 16.03 1.78
N LEU A 14 12.20 14.92 1.14
CA LEU A 14 12.74 14.93 -0.21
C LEU A 14 11.58 15.09 -1.20
N TYR A 15 11.56 16.19 -1.95
CA TYR A 15 10.54 16.47 -2.95
C TYR A 15 11.20 16.89 -4.26
N ILE A 16 10.91 16.17 -5.33
CA ILE A 16 11.49 16.39 -6.66
C ILE A 16 10.36 16.37 -7.69
N GLU A 17 10.18 17.48 -8.40
CA GLU A 17 9.27 17.55 -9.54
C GLU A 17 9.83 16.68 -10.68
N THR A 18 9.02 15.73 -11.15
CA THR A 18 9.42 14.76 -12.17
C THR A 18 8.74 15.01 -13.52
N GLY A 19 7.83 15.98 -13.57
CA GLY A 19 7.08 16.39 -14.74
C GLY A 19 6.12 17.53 -14.40
N ALA A 20 5.35 17.97 -15.39
CA ALA A 20 4.41 19.07 -15.23
C ALA A 20 3.31 18.80 -14.16
N ASN A 21 2.96 17.53 -13.96
CA ASN A 21 1.89 17.11 -13.06
C ASN A 21 2.29 15.89 -12.22
N SER A 22 3.57 15.71 -11.94
CA SER A 22 4.06 14.61 -11.12
C SER A 22 5.29 14.99 -10.29
N ALA A 23 5.42 14.37 -9.12
CA ALA A 23 6.55 14.50 -8.23
C ALA A 23 6.93 13.19 -7.55
N PHE A 24 8.20 13.06 -7.21
CA PHE A 24 8.71 12.13 -6.23
C PHE A 24 8.67 12.79 -4.85
N TRP A 25 8.27 12.02 -3.84
CA TRP A 25 8.26 12.46 -2.46
C TRP A 25 8.72 11.34 -1.54
N PHE A 26 9.51 11.68 -0.53
CA PHE A 26 9.88 10.79 0.56
C PHE A 26 10.04 11.60 1.85
N ALA A 27 9.45 11.14 2.94
CA ALA A 27 9.56 11.75 4.24
C ALA A 27 9.73 10.69 5.33
N VAL A 28 10.74 10.84 6.19
CA VAL A 28 11.00 9.94 7.33
C VAL A 28 9.78 9.89 8.25
N ASP A 29 9.14 11.03 8.49
CA ASP A 29 7.97 11.15 9.34
C ASP A 29 6.72 10.46 8.76
N ALA A 30 6.61 10.35 7.44
CA ALA A 30 5.58 9.54 6.81
C ALA A 30 5.83 8.04 7.03
N GLU A 31 7.09 7.61 6.98
CA GLU A 31 7.46 6.23 7.29
C GLU A 31 7.15 5.85 8.76
N LEU A 32 7.32 6.77 9.71
CA LEU A 32 6.89 6.58 11.10
C LEU A 32 5.38 6.35 11.22
N LEU A 33 4.57 7.12 10.49
CA LEU A 33 3.12 6.93 10.46
C LEU A 33 2.72 5.58 9.83
N PHE A 34 3.38 5.18 8.73
CA PHE A 34 3.15 3.85 8.16
C PHE A 34 3.51 2.73 9.13
N ALA A 35 4.63 2.87 9.84
CA ALA A 35 5.02 1.89 10.86
C ALA A 35 3.98 1.84 12.01
N ALA A 36 3.54 2.99 12.51
CA ALA A 36 2.53 3.07 13.55
C ALA A 36 1.20 2.43 13.12
N GLU A 37 0.68 2.80 11.94
CA GLU A 37 -0.55 2.21 11.40
C GLU A 37 -0.43 0.70 11.17
N GLY A 38 0.74 0.23 10.74
CA GLY A 38 1.00 -1.19 10.51
C GLY A 38 1.06 -2.00 11.81
N ILE A 39 1.66 -1.44 12.87
CA ILE A 39 1.71 -2.07 14.20
C ILE A 39 0.32 -2.17 14.83
N LEU A 40 -0.52 -1.15 14.66
CA LEU A 40 -1.86 -1.11 15.21
C LEU A 40 -2.88 -1.92 14.40
N GLY A 41 -2.56 -2.34 13.19
CA GLY A 41 -3.43 -3.19 12.36
C GLY A 41 -3.60 -4.60 12.92
N SER A 42 -4.73 -5.27 12.58
CA SER A 42 -5.04 -6.64 13.00
C SER A 42 -4.05 -7.66 12.44
N GLU A 43 -3.52 -7.42 11.26
CA GLU A 43 -2.47 -8.24 10.63
C GLU A 43 -1.11 -7.57 10.84
N THR A 44 -0.42 -7.91 11.93
CA THR A 44 0.94 -7.46 12.13
C THR A 44 1.87 -8.25 11.22
N HIS A 45 2.37 -7.61 10.18
CA HIS A 45 3.31 -8.23 9.25
C HIS A 45 4.67 -8.51 9.88
N SER A 46 5.32 -9.59 9.47
CA SER A 46 6.63 -10.04 9.98
C SER A 46 7.73 -8.97 9.94
N ILE A 47 7.61 -7.99 9.06
CA ILE A 47 8.58 -6.89 9.03
C ILE A 47 8.61 -6.09 10.33
N TYR A 48 7.45 -5.78 10.91
CA TYR A 48 7.41 -4.99 12.14
C TYR A 48 8.03 -5.77 13.30
N THR A 49 7.73 -7.09 13.39
CA THR A 49 8.34 -7.96 14.39
C THR A 49 9.84 -8.15 14.17
N ASN A 50 10.30 -8.17 12.93
CA ASN A 50 11.73 -8.29 12.60
C ASN A 50 12.50 -7.00 12.93
N ILE A 51 11.90 -5.83 12.77
CA ILE A 51 12.54 -4.54 13.04
C ILE A 51 12.43 -4.16 14.53
N PHE A 52 11.23 -4.21 15.09
CA PHE A 52 10.96 -3.70 16.43
C PHE A 52 10.98 -4.78 17.51
N GLY A 53 10.94 -6.07 17.16
CA GLY A 53 10.81 -7.20 18.07
C GLY A 53 9.37 -7.45 18.51
N SER A 54 9.03 -8.72 18.73
CA SER A 54 7.66 -9.13 19.10
C SER A 54 7.20 -8.58 20.45
N GLU A 55 8.10 -8.43 21.40
CA GLU A 55 7.79 -7.89 22.74
C GLU A 55 7.40 -6.41 22.67
N ASN A 56 8.16 -5.60 21.92
CA ASN A 56 7.84 -4.20 21.71
C ASN A 56 6.54 -4.01 20.94
N ILE A 57 6.27 -4.83 19.93
CA ILE A 57 4.99 -4.81 19.20
C ILE A 57 3.84 -5.09 20.17
N SER A 58 3.96 -6.12 21.03
CA SER A 58 2.94 -6.44 22.01
C SER A 58 2.73 -5.30 23.00
N TYR A 59 3.82 -4.70 23.48
CA TYR A 59 3.78 -3.53 24.36
C TYR A 59 3.05 -2.34 23.71
N TYR A 60 3.38 -1.99 22.47
CA TYR A 60 2.72 -0.89 21.76
C TYR A 60 1.24 -1.17 21.52
N ARG A 61 0.87 -2.38 21.14
CA ARG A 61 -0.54 -2.77 20.94
C ARG A 61 -1.35 -2.73 22.24
N ASP A 62 -0.74 -3.12 23.35
CA ASP A 62 -1.39 -3.00 24.67
C ASP A 62 -1.53 -1.56 25.13
N LYS A 63 -0.49 -0.75 24.95
CA LYS A 63 -0.48 0.67 25.29
C LYS A 63 -1.49 1.48 24.47
N TYR A 64 -1.60 1.20 23.19
CA TYR A 64 -2.49 1.87 22.24
C TYR A 64 -3.66 0.98 21.83
N ARG A 65 -4.14 0.17 22.77
CA ARG A 65 -5.24 -0.80 22.55
C ARG A 65 -6.47 -0.16 21.91
N PHE A 66 -6.80 1.05 22.31
CA PHE A 66 -7.96 1.76 21.80
C PHE A 66 -7.84 2.01 20.28
N ALA A 67 -6.69 2.47 19.80
CA ALA A 67 -6.47 2.66 18.37
C ALA A 67 -6.50 1.32 17.59
N CYS A 68 -5.99 0.23 18.19
CA CYS A 68 -6.11 -1.11 17.61
C CYS A 68 -7.59 -1.51 17.44
N GLU A 69 -8.38 -1.40 18.48
CA GLU A 69 -9.80 -1.78 18.47
C GLU A 69 -10.60 -0.95 17.45
N LEU A 70 -10.35 0.36 17.37
CA LEU A 70 -11.04 1.21 16.41
C LEU A 70 -10.65 0.89 14.97
N LYS A 71 -9.36 0.62 14.72
CA LYS A 71 -8.87 0.21 13.39
C LYS A 71 -9.47 -1.14 12.96
N ASP A 72 -9.60 -2.08 13.89
CA ASP A 72 -10.23 -3.38 13.64
C ASP A 72 -11.72 -3.25 13.28
N ILE A 73 -12.47 -2.39 13.96
CA ILE A 73 -13.87 -2.08 13.62
C ILE A 73 -13.97 -1.59 12.18
N CYS A 74 -13.12 -0.63 11.79
CA CYS A 74 -13.12 -0.07 10.43
C CYS A 74 -12.74 -1.12 9.38
N THR A 75 -11.70 -1.91 9.63
CA THR A 75 -11.21 -2.96 8.72
C THR A 75 -12.27 -4.06 8.53
N ASN A 76 -12.92 -4.49 9.61
CA ASN A 76 -13.98 -5.49 9.57
C ASN A 76 -15.23 -5.00 8.82
N SER A 77 -15.44 -3.70 8.78
CA SER A 77 -16.49 -3.06 7.98
C SER A 77 -16.09 -2.81 6.52
N GLY A 78 -14.88 -3.20 6.11
CA GLY A 78 -14.39 -3.10 4.73
C GLY A 78 -13.88 -1.71 4.34
N TYR A 79 -13.68 -0.82 5.29
CA TYR A 79 -13.15 0.52 5.05
C TYR A 79 -11.65 0.61 5.33
N GLU A 80 -10.93 1.26 4.42
CA GLU A 80 -9.53 1.57 4.61
C GLU A 80 -9.42 2.82 5.51
N HIS A 81 -8.95 2.61 6.74
CA HIS A 81 -8.83 3.64 7.76
C HIS A 81 -7.37 4.08 7.89
N SER A 82 -7.08 5.30 7.45
CA SER A 82 -5.70 5.81 7.45
C SER A 82 -5.64 7.33 7.58
N VAL A 83 -4.68 7.81 8.38
CA VAL A 83 -4.38 9.25 8.49
C VAL A 83 -3.85 9.84 7.18
N PHE A 84 -3.35 9.04 6.25
CA PHE A 84 -2.91 9.50 4.93
C PHE A 84 -4.05 9.97 4.02
N MET A 85 -5.30 9.70 4.38
CA MET A 85 -6.47 10.26 3.67
C MET A 85 -6.53 11.80 3.76
N PHE A 86 -5.83 12.41 4.72
CA PHE A 86 -5.72 13.87 4.84
C PHE A 86 -4.60 14.49 4.01
N LEU A 87 -3.80 13.72 3.26
CA LEU A 87 -2.75 14.29 2.40
C LEU A 87 -3.29 15.26 1.35
N HIS A 88 -4.52 15.07 0.90
CA HIS A 88 -5.18 15.98 -0.02
C HIS A 88 -5.35 17.37 0.60
N GLY A 89 -4.68 18.35 -0.01
CA GLY A 89 -4.65 19.73 0.46
C GLY A 89 -3.54 20.05 1.48
N PHE A 90 -2.72 19.08 1.86
CA PHE A 90 -1.53 19.33 2.68
C PHE A 90 -0.28 19.58 1.81
N ASN A 91 0.53 20.56 2.20
CA ASN A 91 1.82 20.80 1.54
C ASN A 91 2.86 19.77 1.97
N VAL A 92 3.01 18.71 1.20
CA VAL A 92 3.94 17.60 1.52
C VAL A 92 5.41 18.01 1.55
N ARG A 93 5.78 19.17 1.01
CA ARG A 93 7.15 19.74 1.12
C ARG A 93 7.50 20.14 2.54
N GLU A 94 6.50 20.38 3.37
CA GLU A 94 6.64 20.77 4.79
C GLU A 94 6.24 19.64 5.73
N PHE A 95 6.24 18.39 5.26
CA PHE A 95 5.75 17.26 6.03
C PHE A 95 6.64 17.02 7.26
N SER A 96 6.02 17.13 8.42
CA SER A 96 6.53 16.64 9.71
C SER A 96 5.34 16.12 10.52
N LEU A 97 5.58 15.25 11.51
CA LEU A 97 4.50 14.75 12.37
C LEU A 97 3.70 15.90 12.99
N ASN A 98 4.38 16.93 13.50
CA ASN A 98 3.74 18.08 14.14
C ASN A 98 2.93 18.92 13.14
N ALA A 99 3.49 19.26 11.97
CA ALA A 99 2.79 20.05 10.97
C ALA A 99 1.58 19.30 10.43
N TYR A 100 1.73 18.00 10.16
CA TYR A 100 0.65 17.19 9.63
C TYR A 100 -0.45 16.94 10.64
N ARG A 101 -0.12 16.66 11.92
CA ARG A 101 -1.10 16.56 13.01
C ARG A 101 -1.87 17.88 13.19
N GLY A 102 -1.18 19.01 13.16
CA GLY A 102 -1.81 20.34 13.24
C GLY A 102 -2.76 20.59 12.06
N PHE A 103 -2.39 20.20 10.85
CA PHE A 103 -3.25 20.28 9.68
C PHE A 103 -4.52 19.41 9.84
N ILE A 104 -4.37 18.15 10.29
CA ILE A 104 -5.52 17.26 10.53
C ILE A 104 -6.45 17.84 11.59
N ALA A 105 -5.91 18.41 12.66
CA ALA A 105 -6.71 19.01 13.73
C ALA A 105 -7.60 20.16 13.25
N CYS A 106 -7.19 20.86 12.19
CA CYS A 106 -7.96 21.96 11.58
C CYS A 106 -8.98 21.48 10.54
N GLN A 107 -9.01 20.17 10.21
CA GLN A 107 -9.93 19.66 9.20
C GLN A 107 -11.33 19.45 9.76
N GLU A 108 -12.33 19.85 8.99
CA GLU A 108 -13.73 19.46 9.20
C GLU A 108 -13.94 18.02 8.73
N ASN A 109 -14.98 17.38 9.24
CA ASN A 109 -15.39 16.02 8.86
C ASN A 109 -14.23 14.99 8.91
N ARG A 110 -13.47 14.98 10.00
CA ARG A 110 -12.36 14.04 10.16
C ARG A 110 -12.81 12.59 10.14
N GLN A 111 -14.00 12.31 10.66
CA GLN A 111 -14.61 10.98 10.70
C GLN A 111 -14.78 10.40 9.30
N GLY A 112 -15.42 11.15 8.42
CA GLY A 112 -15.61 10.73 7.04
C GLY A 112 -14.32 10.68 6.25
N LYS A 113 -13.46 11.67 6.41
CA LYS A 113 -12.17 11.73 5.69
C LYS A 113 -11.26 10.53 6.00
N LEU A 114 -11.14 10.11 7.27
CA LEU A 114 -10.35 8.94 7.67
C LEU A 114 -10.79 7.65 6.97
N LEU A 115 -12.07 7.53 6.63
CA LEU A 115 -12.66 6.38 5.94
C LEU A 115 -12.77 6.57 4.43
N GLY A 116 -12.29 7.68 3.90
CA GLY A 116 -12.45 8.00 2.48
C GLY A 116 -13.88 8.35 2.07
N ILE A 117 -14.72 8.81 3.00
CA ILE A 117 -16.13 9.21 2.81
C ILE A 117 -16.26 10.71 3.17
N PRO A 118 -15.70 11.62 2.35
CA PRO A 118 -15.49 13.01 2.75
C PRO A 118 -16.76 13.83 2.95
N ASP A 119 -17.87 13.42 2.38
CA ASP A 119 -19.13 14.16 2.44
C ASP A 119 -20.07 13.70 3.57
N SER A 120 -19.62 12.71 4.36
CA SER A 120 -20.39 12.14 5.47
C SER A 120 -19.79 12.59 6.81
N ASP A 121 -20.47 13.47 7.51
CA ASP A 121 -19.99 14.07 8.76
C ASP A 121 -20.88 13.82 9.98
N THR A 122 -22.01 13.11 9.80
CA THR A 122 -22.95 12.82 10.87
C THR A 122 -23.13 11.33 11.10
N VAL A 123 -23.46 10.96 12.34
CA VAL A 123 -23.81 9.58 12.72
C VAL A 123 -24.90 9.01 11.83
N GLU A 124 -25.91 9.84 11.51
CA GLU A 124 -27.07 9.44 10.69
C GLU A 124 -26.69 9.08 9.26
N GLU A 125 -25.71 9.79 8.67
CA GLU A 125 -25.21 9.50 7.32
C GLU A 125 -24.44 8.19 7.31
N PHE A 126 -23.58 7.96 8.31
CA PHE A 126 -22.86 6.69 8.45
C PHE A 126 -23.80 5.51 8.67
N GLU A 127 -24.90 5.68 9.40
CA GLU A 127 -25.92 4.66 9.55
C GLU A 127 -26.66 4.37 8.23
N LYS A 128 -27.01 5.41 7.46
CA LYS A 128 -27.62 5.25 6.14
C LYS A 128 -26.70 4.51 5.16
N LEU A 129 -25.42 4.80 5.21
CA LEU A 129 -24.39 4.14 4.38
C LEU A 129 -24.04 2.74 4.86
N LYS A 130 -24.49 2.34 6.08
CA LYS A 130 -24.15 1.09 6.73
C LYS A 130 -22.63 0.87 6.81
N VAL A 131 -21.91 1.92 7.17
CA VAL A 131 -20.44 1.90 7.30
C VAL A 131 -20.01 0.89 8.37
N PHE A 132 -20.75 0.84 9.48
CA PHE A 132 -20.49 -0.10 10.57
C PHE A 132 -21.63 -1.11 10.74
N ASN A 133 -21.37 -2.19 11.47
CA ASN A 133 -22.32 -3.28 11.63
C ASN A 133 -23.51 -2.92 12.53
N ASN A 134 -23.33 -1.94 13.42
CA ASN A 134 -24.38 -1.52 14.36
C ASN A 134 -24.15 -0.09 14.86
N TYR A 135 -25.20 0.47 15.47
CA TYR A 135 -25.21 1.84 16.00
C TYR A 135 -24.14 2.09 17.08
N LEU A 136 -23.84 1.10 17.93
CA LEU A 136 -22.86 1.27 19.00
C LEU A 136 -21.44 1.43 18.42
N GLU A 137 -21.10 0.69 17.36
CA GLU A 137 -19.81 0.86 16.64
C GLU A 137 -19.72 2.25 16.00
N THR A 138 -20.81 2.73 15.40
CA THR A 138 -20.90 4.08 14.81
C THR A 138 -20.63 5.15 15.88
N ILE A 139 -21.31 5.09 17.01
CA ILE A 139 -21.12 6.05 18.12
C ILE A 139 -19.70 5.94 18.70
N ALA A 140 -19.19 4.72 18.90
CA ALA A 140 -17.84 4.52 19.41
C ALA A 140 -16.79 5.16 18.48
N TYR A 141 -16.95 5.01 17.18
CA TYR A 141 -16.09 5.64 16.18
C TYR A 141 -16.15 7.17 16.25
N PHE A 142 -17.33 7.75 16.14
CA PHE A 142 -17.53 9.21 16.15
C PHE A 142 -16.99 9.88 17.41
N SER A 143 -17.20 9.27 18.56
CA SER A 143 -16.80 9.83 19.86
C SER A 143 -15.29 9.78 20.10
N ASN A 144 -14.52 9.07 19.28
CA ASN A 144 -13.15 8.72 19.62
C ASN A 144 -12.12 8.94 18.50
N VAL A 145 -12.52 9.55 17.39
CA VAL A 145 -11.62 9.79 16.25
C VAL A 145 -10.40 10.62 16.64
N ASP A 146 -10.57 11.64 17.44
CA ASP A 146 -9.45 12.49 17.88
C ASP A 146 -8.46 11.71 18.75
N LYS A 147 -8.97 10.87 19.64
CA LYS A 147 -8.12 9.98 20.45
C LYS A 147 -7.36 8.98 19.56
N TYR A 148 -7.99 8.44 18.53
CA TYR A 148 -7.33 7.55 17.56
C TYR A 148 -6.18 8.26 16.86
N ILE A 149 -6.40 9.48 16.35
CA ILE A 149 -5.37 10.29 15.71
C ILE A 149 -4.23 10.56 16.70
N ASP A 150 -4.55 10.96 17.92
CA ASP A 150 -3.56 11.23 18.96
C ASP A 150 -2.70 10.00 19.30
N GLU A 151 -3.31 8.82 19.39
CA GLU A 151 -2.59 7.58 19.69
C GLU A 151 -1.67 7.17 18.53
N ILE A 152 -2.09 7.31 17.25
CA ILE A 152 -1.22 7.03 16.09
C ILE A 152 -0.01 7.96 16.07
N PHE A 153 -0.20 9.26 16.22
CA PHE A 153 0.91 10.21 16.23
C PHE A 153 1.83 10.02 17.44
N SER A 154 1.28 9.67 18.59
CA SER A 154 2.09 9.35 19.78
C SER A 154 2.94 8.11 19.57
N LEU A 155 2.38 7.05 18.99
CA LEU A 155 3.15 5.86 18.62
C LEU A 155 4.20 6.18 17.58
N ALA A 156 3.88 6.96 16.54
CA ALA A 156 4.85 7.35 15.53
C ALA A 156 6.08 8.06 16.14
N GLU A 157 5.87 8.95 17.12
CA GLU A 157 6.99 9.57 17.85
C GLU A 157 7.81 8.55 18.68
N GLU A 158 7.16 7.58 19.32
CA GLU A 158 7.86 6.53 20.08
C GLU A 158 8.66 5.57 19.20
N LEU A 159 8.29 5.45 17.93
CA LEU A 159 9.01 4.62 16.97
C LEU A 159 10.29 5.27 16.44
N ARG A 160 10.64 6.50 16.83
CA ARG A 160 11.93 7.13 16.52
C ARG A 160 13.08 6.45 17.26
N THR A 161 13.34 5.21 16.92
CA THR A 161 14.31 4.34 17.56
C THR A 161 15.42 3.92 16.59
N GLU A 162 16.56 3.47 17.12
CA GLU A 162 17.67 3.00 16.31
C GLU A 162 17.23 1.90 15.30
N PRO A 163 16.46 0.86 15.67
CA PRO A 163 16.00 -0.14 14.71
C PRO A 163 15.16 0.43 13.55
N PHE A 164 14.38 1.49 13.79
CA PHE A 164 13.64 2.16 12.73
C PHE A 164 14.60 2.82 11.72
N TYR A 165 15.59 3.56 12.22
CA TYR A 165 16.55 4.26 11.38
C TYR A 165 17.50 3.31 10.65
N GLU A 166 17.94 2.22 11.28
CA GLU A 166 18.70 1.17 10.64
C GLU A 166 17.93 0.52 9.47
N ALA A 167 16.63 0.33 9.66
CA ALA A 167 15.77 -0.16 8.59
C ALA A 167 15.72 0.82 7.40
N LEU A 168 15.59 2.11 7.63
CA LEU A 168 15.64 3.12 6.56
C LEU A 168 16.98 3.15 5.84
N ASP A 169 18.09 3.12 6.59
CA ASP A 169 19.44 3.14 6.01
C ASP A 169 19.69 1.92 5.12
N LYS A 170 19.18 0.75 5.50
CA LYS A 170 19.24 -0.47 4.69
C LYS A 170 18.57 -0.31 3.32
N TYR A 171 17.52 0.49 3.23
CA TYR A 171 16.77 0.72 1.98
C TYR A 171 17.17 1.99 1.23
N LYS A 172 18.18 2.72 1.71
CA LYS A 172 18.64 3.97 1.12
C LYS A 172 18.87 3.90 -0.39
N GLU A 173 19.67 2.92 -0.83
CA GLU A 173 19.99 2.76 -2.24
C GLU A 173 18.73 2.46 -3.08
N SER A 174 17.79 1.70 -2.52
CA SER A 174 16.52 1.41 -3.18
C SER A 174 15.65 2.66 -3.33
N ILE A 175 15.60 3.52 -2.31
CA ILE A 175 14.88 4.81 -2.35
C ILE A 175 15.46 5.70 -3.43
N LEU A 176 16.79 5.88 -3.45
CA LEU A 176 17.49 6.73 -4.42
C LEU A 176 17.43 6.16 -5.85
N SER A 177 17.47 4.84 -5.99
CA SER A 177 17.33 4.18 -7.29
C SER A 177 15.91 4.34 -7.84
N MET A 178 14.91 4.25 -6.99
CA MET A 178 13.51 4.46 -7.40
C MET A 178 13.27 5.90 -7.85
N GLU A 179 13.82 6.90 -7.17
CA GLU A 179 13.75 8.31 -7.59
C GLU A 179 14.28 8.48 -9.02
N LYS A 180 15.50 7.99 -9.31
CA LYS A 180 16.11 8.07 -10.63
C LYS A 180 15.32 7.32 -11.71
N ALA A 181 14.91 6.09 -11.41
CA ALA A 181 14.14 5.27 -12.34
C ALA A 181 12.81 5.94 -12.69
N MET A 182 12.12 6.48 -11.69
CA MET A 182 10.84 7.16 -11.85
C MET A 182 10.99 8.42 -12.73
N THR A 183 11.99 9.24 -12.47
CA THR A 183 12.26 10.44 -13.27
C THR A 183 12.50 10.08 -14.73
N GLN A 184 13.26 9.02 -15.01
CA GLN A 184 13.50 8.53 -16.37
C GLN A 184 12.24 8.01 -17.05
N VAL A 185 11.43 7.23 -16.35
CA VAL A 185 10.21 6.64 -16.91
C VAL A 185 9.16 7.72 -17.18
N LEU A 186 8.96 8.64 -16.27
CA LEU A 186 7.97 9.72 -16.40
C LEU A 186 8.34 10.74 -17.50
N ALA A 187 9.59 10.79 -17.96
CA ALA A 187 9.95 11.58 -19.12
C ALA A 187 9.25 11.11 -20.43
N ASN A 188 8.80 9.83 -20.49
CA ASN A 188 8.22 9.22 -21.68
C ASN A 188 6.91 8.45 -21.41
N THR A 189 6.41 8.44 -20.18
CA THR A 189 5.22 7.69 -19.77
C THR A 189 4.27 8.62 -19.02
N ALA A 190 2.99 8.57 -19.35
CA ALA A 190 2.01 9.35 -18.60
C ALA A 190 1.97 8.90 -17.12
N PRO A 191 1.86 9.84 -16.15
CA PRO A 191 1.84 9.50 -14.72
C PRO A 191 0.76 8.48 -14.34
N MET A 192 -0.38 8.49 -15.02
CA MET A 192 -1.45 7.50 -14.80
C MET A 192 -1.02 6.09 -15.19
N ASP A 193 -0.41 5.94 -16.36
CA ASP A 193 0.09 4.64 -16.84
C ASP A 193 1.19 4.10 -15.90
N TYR A 194 2.08 4.97 -15.45
CA TYR A 194 3.10 4.60 -14.48
C TYR A 194 2.49 4.16 -13.14
N SER A 195 1.47 4.88 -12.66
CA SER A 195 0.73 4.51 -11.45
C SER A 195 0.09 3.12 -11.57
N ASP A 196 -0.53 2.82 -12.71
CA ASP A 196 -1.15 1.51 -12.96
C ASP A 196 -0.11 0.39 -13.05
N GLN A 197 1.06 0.66 -13.62
CA GLN A 197 2.19 -0.27 -13.60
C GLN A 197 2.65 -0.57 -12.17
N LEU A 198 2.87 0.45 -11.34
CA LEU A 198 3.26 0.27 -9.94
C LEU A 198 2.21 -0.49 -9.12
N MET A 199 0.93 -0.18 -9.33
CA MET A 199 -0.18 -0.88 -8.68
C MET A 199 -0.42 -2.27 -9.25
N ARG A 200 0.14 -2.58 -10.41
CA ARG A 200 -0.15 -3.81 -11.17
C ARG A 200 -1.64 -4.03 -11.38
N LYS A 201 -2.37 -2.93 -11.55
CA LYS A 201 -3.82 -2.91 -11.81
C LYS A 201 -4.09 -2.00 -12.99
N ASP A 202 -4.83 -2.50 -13.94
CA ASP A 202 -5.42 -1.69 -15.01
C ASP A 202 -6.74 -1.12 -14.49
N ILE A 203 -6.71 0.10 -13.99
CA ILE A 203 -7.91 0.75 -13.43
C ILE A 203 -8.57 1.53 -14.54
N LYS A 204 -9.53 0.92 -15.22
CA LYS A 204 -10.36 1.60 -16.20
C LYS A 204 -11.11 2.76 -15.54
N ARG A 205 -10.75 3.98 -15.93
CA ARG A 205 -11.48 5.23 -15.72
C ARG A 205 -11.67 5.66 -14.27
N ARG A 206 -10.59 6.12 -13.66
CA ARG A 206 -10.66 7.05 -12.53
C ARG A 206 -9.92 8.33 -12.90
N GLY A 207 -10.35 9.43 -12.39
CA GLY A 207 -9.81 10.72 -12.74
C GLY A 207 -10.80 11.52 -13.60
N PRO A 208 -10.41 12.66 -14.15
CA PRO A 208 -9.03 13.10 -14.26
C PRO A 208 -8.40 13.48 -12.91
N TYR A 209 -7.09 13.19 -12.74
CA TYR A 209 -6.31 13.68 -11.61
C TYR A 209 -5.46 14.86 -12.05
N SER A 210 -5.40 15.88 -11.20
CA SER A 210 -4.63 17.09 -11.47
C SER A 210 -3.13 16.88 -11.25
N PHE A 211 -2.77 16.02 -10.28
CA PHE A 211 -1.39 15.79 -9.90
C PHE A 211 -1.14 14.37 -9.36
N PHE A 212 0.10 13.89 -9.50
CA PHE A 212 0.53 12.57 -9.06
C PHE A 212 1.78 12.69 -8.18
N THR A 213 1.69 12.21 -6.96
CA THR A 213 2.81 12.10 -6.05
C THR A 213 3.17 10.63 -5.85
N PHE A 214 4.41 10.27 -6.20
CA PHE A 214 4.94 8.94 -6.03
C PHE A 214 5.95 8.91 -4.89
N SER A 215 5.83 7.94 -4.01
CA SER A 215 6.70 7.78 -2.85
C SER A 215 7.11 6.32 -2.69
N PRO A 216 8.40 6.00 -2.54
CA PRO A 216 8.79 4.70 -2.00
C PRO A 216 8.40 4.62 -0.53
N SER A 217 8.10 3.43 -0.03
CA SER A 217 7.90 3.22 1.40
C SER A 217 8.49 1.90 1.86
N VAL A 218 9.23 1.95 2.97
CA VAL A 218 9.75 0.78 3.67
C VAL A 218 8.67 0.14 4.53
N PHE A 219 7.83 0.94 5.16
CA PHE A 219 6.86 0.48 6.15
C PHE A 219 5.45 0.29 5.60
N ALA A 220 5.08 0.83 4.44
CA ALA A 220 3.83 0.43 3.80
C ALA A 220 3.86 -1.08 3.51
N TYR A 221 2.93 -1.83 4.07
CA TYR A 221 2.89 -3.29 3.96
C TYR A 221 2.56 -3.79 2.55
N ARG A 222 2.03 -2.93 1.71
CA ARG A 222 1.73 -3.13 0.28
C ARG A 222 1.81 -1.79 -0.44
N THR A 223 1.86 -1.81 -1.76
CA THR A 223 1.69 -0.59 -2.54
C THR A 223 0.28 -0.05 -2.35
N ILE A 224 0.17 1.18 -1.86
CA ILE A 224 -1.10 1.83 -1.49
C ILE A 224 -1.26 3.10 -2.30
N ARG A 225 -2.50 3.36 -2.72
CA ARG A 225 -2.89 4.54 -3.48
C ARG A 225 -4.01 5.29 -2.76
N PHE A 226 -3.79 6.55 -2.47
CA PHE A 226 -4.81 7.47 -2.00
C PHE A 226 -5.19 8.41 -3.14
N MET A 227 -6.49 8.55 -3.43
CA MET A 227 -6.98 9.30 -4.59
C MET A 227 -8.13 10.20 -4.21
N LYS A 228 -8.04 11.44 -4.69
CA LYS A 228 -9.14 12.40 -4.75
C LYS A 228 -9.01 13.19 -6.06
N GLU A 229 -8.71 14.47 -6.01
CA GLU A 229 -8.31 15.29 -7.16
C GLU A 229 -6.83 15.07 -7.52
N GLU A 230 -6.03 14.71 -6.53
CA GLU A 230 -4.64 14.30 -6.65
C GLU A 230 -4.49 12.83 -6.30
N GLN A 231 -3.44 12.22 -6.80
CA GLN A 231 -3.09 10.84 -6.48
C GLN A 231 -1.79 10.80 -5.69
N PHE A 232 -1.83 10.19 -4.50
CA PHE A 232 -0.65 9.79 -3.74
C PHE A 232 -0.47 8.28 -3.86
N LEU A 233 0.67 7.83 -4.36
CA LEU A 233 1.00 6.43 -4.48
C LEU A 233 2.27 6.11 -3.69
N PHE A 234 2.12 5.26 -2.69
CA PHE A 234 3.22 4.72 -1.89
C PHE A 234 3.56 3.32 -2.40
N ALA A 235 4.70 3.23 -3.09
CA ALA A 235 5.20 1.97 -3.60
C ALA A 235 6.01 1.27 -2.52
N THR A 236 5.54 0.11 -2.04
CA THR A 236 6.31 -0.63 -1.05
C THR A 236 7.63 -1.13 -1.65
N LEU A 237 8.74 -0.78 -1.00
CA LEU A 237 10.07 -1.26 -1.37
C LEU A 237 10.26 -2.74 -1.06
N ARG A 238 9.40 -3.33 -0.23
CA ARG A 238 9.39 -4.77 0.06
C ARG A 238 8.93 -5.62 -1.11
N ASP A 239 8.13 -5.06 -1.99
CA ASP A 239 7.78 -5.72 -3.26
C ASP A 239 8.97 -5.77 -4.22
N ALA A 240 9.97 -4.91 -4.02
CA ALA A 240 11.24 -4.95 -4.74
C ALA A 240 12.26 -5.91 -4.09
N LEU A 241 12.11 -6.20 -2.80
CA LEU A 241 12.92 -7.16 -2.08
C LEU A 241 12.08 -8.41 -1.80
N TYR A 242 11.98 -9.26 -2.80
CA TYR A 242 11.37 -10.56 -2.63
C TYR A 242 12.11 -11.33 -1.53
N ASP A 243 11.44 -11.67 -0.44
CA ASP A 243 12.03 -12.60 0.49
C ASP A 243 12.17 -13.98 -0.19
N ASN A 244 13.10 -14.79 0.29
CA ASN A 244 13.37 -16.10 -0.29
C ASN A 244 12.11 -17.00 -0.31
N ALA A 245 11.21 -16.82 0.66
CA ALA A 245 9.96 -17.56 0.73
C ALA A 245 9.00 -17.15 -0.38
N TYR A 246 8.91 -15.88 -0.69
CA TYR A 246 8.11 -15.39 -1.81
C TYR A 246 8.67 -15.85 -3.17
N ILE A 247 10.00 -15.70 -3.36
CA ILE A 247 10.68 -16.18 -4.59
C ILE A 247 10.41 -17.66 -4.80
N LEU A 248 10.60 -18.47 -3.75
CA LEU A 248 10.34 -19.90 -3.79
C LEU A 248 8.87 -20.21 -4.13
N THR A 249 7.93 -19.47 -3.58
CA THR A 249 6.49 -19.60 -3.87
C THR A 249 6.19 -19.30 -5.33
N ALA A 250 6.75 -18.22 -5.87
CA ALA A 250 6.56 -17.84 -7.26
C ALA A 250 7.19 -18.86 -8.23
N LEU A 251 8.41 -19.34 -7.95
CA LEU A 251 9.07 -20.40 -8.73
C LEU A 251 8.25 -21.69 -8.69
N LYS A 252 7.80 -22.14 -7.52
CA LYS A 252 6.94 -23.32 -7.39
C LYS A 252 5.60 -23.13 -8.13
N ALA A 253 5.07 -21.92 -8.17
CA ALA A 253 3.85 -21.65 -8.92
C ALA A 253 4.04 -21.81 -10.43
N ILE A 254 5.18 -21.42 -10.98
CA ILE A 254 5.47 -21.53 -12.41
C ILE A 254 5.81 -22.95 -12.84
N THR A 255 6.45 -23.75 -11.96
CA THR A 255 6.91 -25.11 -12.32
C THR A 255 5.82 -26.17 -12.38
N ASP A 256 4.58 -25.86 -12.00
CA ASP A 256 3.42 -26.73 -12.17
C ASP A 256 2.93 -26.70 -13.63
N ASP A 257 2.81 -27.84 -14.25
CA ASP A 257 2.45 -27.96 -15.68
C ASP A 257 1.12 -27.27 -16.02
N THR A 258 0.12 -27.40 -15.16
CA THR A 258 -1.20 -26.79 -15.41
C THR A 258 -1.12 -25.26 -15.27
N ARG A 259 -0.44 -24.74 -14.26
CA ARG A 259 -0.25 -23.30 -14.08
C ARG A 259 0.60 -22.71 -15.19
N PHE A 260 1.62 -23.41 -15.64
CA PHE A 260 2.42 -23.00 -16.81
C PHE A 260 1.56 -22.89 -18.07
N LYS A 261 0.69 -23.89 -18.35
CA LYS A 261 -0.27 -23.85 -19.46
C LYS A 261 -1.23 -22.65 -19.34
N ILE A 262 -1.74 -22.37 -18.15
CA ILE A 262 -2.59 -21.19 -17.90
C ILE A 262 -1.85 -19.90 -18.23
N ILE A 263 -0.61 -19.73 -17.78
CA ILE A 263 0.22 -18.55 -18.09
C ILE A 263 0.45 -18.44 -19.60
N ALA A 264 0.81 -19.54 -20.27
CA ALA A 264 1.02 -19.55 -21.71
C ALA A 264 -0.25 -19.15 -22.49
N LEU A 265 -1.39 -19.67 -22.07
CA LEU A 265 -2.70 -19.34 -22.65
C LEU A 265 -3.06 -17.86 -22.45
N LEU A 266 -2.89 -17.34 -21.24
CA LEU A 266 -3.14 -15.91 -20.94
C LEU A 266 -2.15 -14.98 -21.69
N LYS A 267 -0.92 -15.43 -21.94
CA LYS A 267 0.04 -14.68 -22.76
C LYS A 267 -0.48 -14.54 -24.21
N GLU A 268 -1.07 -15.58 -24.74
CA GLU A 268 -1.60 -15.59 -26.12
C GLU A 268 -2.91 -14.82 -26.22
N ARG A 269 -3.87 -15.12 -25.36
CA ARG A 269 -5.26 -14.61 -25.41
C ARG A 269 -5.44 -13.25 -24.75
N LYS A 270 -4.45 -12.77 -24.01
CA LYS A 270 -4.41 -11.53 -23.25
C LYS A 270 -5.30 -11.53 -22.00
N THR A 271 -6.60 -11.76 -22.14
CA THR A 271 -7.58 -11.73 -21.04
C THR A 271 -8.60 -12.84 -21.20
N MET A 272 -8.88 -13.63 -20.16
CA MET A 272 -9.83 -14.74 -20.21
C MET A 272 -10.59 -14.91 -18.89
N GLN A 273 -11.79 -15.50 -18.96
CA GLN A 273 -12.56 -15.95 -17.79
C GLN A 273 -12.14 -17.37 -17.37
N SER A 274 -12.45 -17.74 -16.10
CA SER A 274 -12.17 -19.11 -15.59
C SER A 274 -12.82 -20.22 -16.44
N VAL A 275 -14.01 -19.97 -16.96
CA VAL A 275 -14.74 -20.95 -17.77
C VAL A 275 -14.08 -21.21 -19.10
N ASP A 276 -13.55 -20.16 -19.74
CA ASP A 276 -12.85 -20.25 -21.03
C ASP A 276 -11.49 -20.95 -20.85
N ILE A 277 -10.75 -20.60 -19.78
CA ILE A 277 -9.50 -21.27 -19.41
C ILE A 277 -9.74 -22.77 -19.16
N ALA A 278 -10.82 -23.11 -18.45
CA ALA A 278 -11.20 -24.49 -18.18
C ALA A 278 -11.45 -25.29 -19.44
N ALA A 279 -12.20 -24.71 -20.39
CA ALA A 279 -12.51 -25.32 -21.67
C ALA A 279 -11.24 -25.53 -22.53
N GLU A 280 -10.36 -24.54 -22.62
CA GLU A 280 -9.14 -24.61 -23.44
C GLU A 280 -8.11 -25.62 -22.90
N ILE A 281 -8.00 -25.75 -21.56
CA ILE A 281 -7.01 -26.64 -20.94
C ILE A 281 -7.58 -28.03 -20.67
N GLY A 282 -8.90 -28.20 -20.70
CA GLY A 282 -9.58 -29.48 -20.47
C GLY A 282 -9.68 -29.87 -18.97
N ILE A 283 -9.87 -28.86 -18.11
CA ILE A 283 -10.06 -29.07 -16.65
C ILE A 283 -11.36 -28.40 -16.18
N THR A 284 -11.76 -28.62 -14.92
CA THR A 284 -13.00 -28.03 -14.40
C THR A 284 -12.80 -26.57 -13.96
N PRO A 285 -13.83 -25.69 -14.03
CA PRO A 285 -13.75 -24.33 -13.53
C PRO A 285 -13.34 -24.21 -12.05
N PRO A 286 -13.77 -25.07 -11.12
CA PRO A 286 -13.25 -25.07 -9.75
C PRO A 286 -11.74 -25.34 -9.68
N THR A 287 -11.22 -26.26 -10.53
CA THR A 287 -9.79 -26.53 -10.61
C THR A 287 -9.02 -25.31 -11.12
N VAL A 288 -9.55 -24.62 -12.16
CA VAL A 288 -8.97 -23.34 -12.62
C VAL A 288 -8.94 -22.32 -11.48
N SER A 289 -10.05 -22.18 -10.74
CA SER A 289 -10.13 -21.22 -9.62
C SER A 289 -9.07 -21.51 -8.54
N HIS A 290 -8.78 -22.78 -8.28
CA HIS A 290 -7.70 -23.17 -7.37
C HIS A 290 -6.32 -22.74 -7.89
N HIS A 291 -6.01 -23.03 -9.17
CA HIS A 291 -4.74 -22.62 -9.79
C HIS A 291 -4.60 -21.09 -9.85
N MET A 292 -5.70 -20.39 -10.16
CA MET A 292 -5.70 -18.91 -10.21
C MET A 292 -5.44 -18.30 -8.82
N LYS A 293 -5.97 -18.89 -7.74
CA LYS A 293 -5.66 -18.45 -6.37
C LYS A 293 -4.16 -18.52 -6.08
N ILE A 294 -3.49 -19.59 -6.49
CA ILE A 294 -2.04 -19.76 -6.32
C ILE A 294 -1.26 -18.77 -7.20
N LEU A 295 -1.63 -18.64 -8.47
CA LEU A 295 -0.99 -17.71 -9.40
C LEU A 295 -1.13 -16.25 -8.98
N LYS A 296 -2.30 -15.86 -8.45
CA LYS A 296 -2.53 -14.53 -7.88
C LYS A 296 -1.68 -14.29 -6.63
N ALA A 297 -1.64 -15.25 -5.71
CA ALA A 297 -0.80 -15.17 -4.51
C ALA A 297 0.70 -15.03 -4.87
N ALA A 298 1.12 -15.70 -5.95
CA ALA A 298 2.46 -15.58 -6.53
C ALA A 298 2.65 -14.34 -7.43
N ARG A 299 1.64 -13.47 -7.56
CA ARG A 299 1.63 -12.26 -8.41
C ARG A 299 1.96 -12.49 -9.88
N LEU A 300 1.69 -13.70 -10.37
CA LEU A 300 1.94 -14.09 -11.77
C LEU A 300 0.75 -13.78 -12.68
N VAL A 301 -0.43 -13.59 -12.10
CA VAL A 301 -1.68 -13.27 -12.79
C VAL A 301 -2.45 -12.23 -11.99
N LEU A 302 -3.12 -11.33 -12.71
CA LEU A 302 -4.04 -10.33 -12.17
C LEU A 302 -5.49 -10.77 -12.42
N GLU A 303 -6.39 -10.37 -11.52
CA GLU A 303 -7.83 -10.56 -11.64
C GLU A 303 -8.51 -9.20 -11.80
N GLU A 304 -9.36 -9.07 -12.79
CA GLU A 304 -10.19 -7.90 -13.02
C GLU A 304 -11.65 -8.31 -12.96
N ASN A 305 -12.48 -7.52 -12.28
CA ASN A 305 -13.92 -7.74 -12.21
C ASN A 305 -14.60 -6.84 -13.25
N GLU A 306 -15.40 -7.44 -14.13
CA GLU A 306 -16.25 -6.72 -15.07
C GLU A 306 -17.70 -7.19 -14.87
N GLY A 307 -18.50 -6.35 -14.18
CA GLY A 307 -19.83 -6.76 -13.69
C GLY A 307 -19.71 -7.94 -12.73
N ASN A 308 -20.43 -9.03 -13.03
CA ASN A 308 -20.40 -10.28 -12.25
C ASN A 308 -19.33 -11.28 -12.72
N SER A 309 -18.53 -10.91 -13.72
CA SER A 309 -17.54 -11.80 -14.33
C SER A 309 -16.12 -11.44 -13.88
N LYS A 310 -15.29 -12.48 -13.67
CA LYS A 310 -13.88 -12.34 -13.34
C LYS A 310 -13.04 -12.67 -14.55
N TYR A 311 -12.18 -11.73 -14.91
CA TYR A 311 -11.21 -11.87 -15.97
C TYR A 311 -9.81 -11.95 -15.43
N TYR A 312 -8.96 -12.73 -16.08
CA TYR A 312 -7.57 -12.93 -15.69
C TYR A 312 -6.64 -12.54 -16.82
N HIS A 313 -5.55 -11.89 -16.47
CA HIS A 313 -4.50 -11.50 -17.42
C HIS A 313 -3.12 -11.53 -16.77
N ILE A 314 -2.07 -11.52 -17.61
CA ILE A 314 -0.68 -11.47 -17.15
C ILE A 314 -0.29 -10.01 -16.92
N PRO A 315 0.43 -9.67 -15.81
CA PRO A 315 1.04 -8.37 -15.65
C PRO A 315 1.96 -8.02 -16.85
N LYS A 316 1.89 -6.80 -17.34
CA LYS A 316 2.69 -6.35 -18.53
C LYS A 316 4.20 -6.49 -18.30
N ASP A 317 4.65 -6.36 -17.06
CA ASP A 317 6.05 -6.42 -16.62
C ASP A 317 6.48 -7.77 -16.02
N LEU A 318 5.67 -8.82 -16.16
CA LEU A 318 5.93 -10.13 -15.54
C LEU A 318 7.34 -10.67 -15.82
N ALA A 319 7.84 -10.51 -17.06
CA ALA A 319 9.17 -11.00 -17.40
C ALA A 319 10.28 -10.28 -16.64
N ASN A 320 10.19 -8.95 -16.50
CA ASN A 320 11.12 -8.15 -15.72
C ASN A 320 11.02 -8.48 -14.23
N THR A 321 9.80 -8.63 -13.73
CA THR A 321 9.54 -9.03 -12.34
C THR A 321 10.22 -10.37 -12.02
N LEU A 322 10.07 -11.38 -12.87
CA LEU A 322 10.70 -12.70 -12.68
C LEU A 322 12.23 -12.65 -12.79
N ALA A 323 12.75 -11.88 -13.73
CA ALA A 323 14.19 -11.69 -13.89
C ALA A 323 14.80 -11.03 -12.64
N GLU A 324 14.14 -10.01 -12.11
CA GLU A 324 14.57 -9.31 -10.88
C GLU A 324 14.50 -10.21 -9.66
N MET A 325 13.43 -11.01 -9.51
CA MET A 325 13.33 -12.00 -8.45
C MET A 325 14.52 -12.98 -8.45
N ILE A 326 14.87 -13.49 -9.61
CA ILE A 326 15.99 -14.42 -9.76
C ILE A 326 17.31 -13.70 -9.46
N ARG A 327 17.47 -12.47 -9.93
CA ARG A 327 18.68 -11.67 -9.66
C ARG A 327 18.87 -11.43 -8.17
N VAL A 328 17.82 -11.02 -7.47
CA VAL A 328 17.86 -10.78 -6.01
C VAL A 328 18.17 -12.07 -5.25
N PHE A 329 17.62 -13.20 -5.69
CA PHE A 329 17.87 -14.50 -5.05
C PHE A 329 19.32 -14.98 -5.20
N LEU A 330 19.98 -14.63 -6.31
CA LEU A 330 21.34 -15.08 -6.63
C LEU A 330 22.44 -14.08 -6.22
N SER A 331 22.08 -12.85 -5.79
CA SER A 331 23.01 -11.84 -5.28
C SER A 331 23.25 -11.98 -3.79
#